data_88d045a8a33430b96fcd853d04309588
#
_entry.id   88d045a8a33430b96fcd853d04309588
#
_cell.length_a   1.000
_cell.length_b   1.000
_cell.length_c   1.000
_cell.angle_alpha   90.00
_cell.angle_beta   90.00
_cell.angle_gamma   90.00
#
_symmetry.space_group_name_H-M   'P 1'
#
loop_
_entity.id
_entity.type
_entity.pdbx_description
1 polymer ?
#
loop_
_entity_poly.entity_id
_entity_poly.type
_entity_poly.pdbx_seq_one_letter_code
_entity_poly.pdbx_strand_id
1 'polypeptide(L)'
;MERPVAERSALYCPALALLLLASLSAFLGPNDYPVFSFEVGLLVLGGVLAGAFLALLAHHAGRGVAAIVLGGVLAFCIDLLFGLKGHKPLIVIVPIASVALAWLLRRQVATIVLAASAMLLVSTLLLPVSGSRGVAAIEPMAHTAPAAARDAPPVLLHLILDEHIGIDGIPRDIGTDNDFAEWLTTFYSARGFRLYADAYSEYFNTQISISKLLNFDSDGDAGAHLIGDGEPYVLKDSAYFRDLARRGYRLHVYESDYMDFCRVPGIPYVSCTIYSGHKIGAIHRAPLAKLQRAEFILNSLLSRSYYLHKARQGYQNARQRWPGLNLPAWGAGTSRVGPLPVLPVLRRLEADLRHARRGDAYFAHLLIPHYPYVLDAACTLRGDIDDWLYSGPAVPASQYALNTPQSRASRYSNYFAQIRCQQQLIERLFEALKAAGMWRDAIVVIHGDHGSRIVQHLPVPANAARLTATDLRDAFSTLFALRAPGIAPGVVNGNRPIQSLLGRAIGIEVPPIAPRVYLRSDGGALVTHRLPRSWLARSADGEPVRAVPVARH
;
A
#
# COMPACT_ATOMS: atom_id res chain seq x y z
N MET A 1 -52.85 6.15 23.89
CA MET A 1 -53.19 5.44 22.63
C MET A 1 -52.01 4.57 22.24
N GLU A 2 -52.08 3.29 22.48
CA GLU A 2 -51.02 2.36 22.08
C GLU A 2 -51.22 2.02 20.58
N ARG A 3 -50.25 2.37 19.73
CA ARG A 3 -50.25 1.91 18.34
C ARG A 3 -50.27 0.38 18.33
N PRO A 4 -51.07 -0.27 17.48
CA PRO A 4 -51.14 -1.71 17.41
C PRO A 4 -49.78 -2.32 17.10
N VAL A 5 -49.49 -3.52 17.59
CA VAL A 5 -48.20 -4.23 17.49
C VAL A 5 -47.75 -4.37 16.02
N ALA A 6 -48.70 -4.48 15.08
CA ALA A 6 -48.42 -4.57 13.64
C ALA A 6 -47.79 -3.30 13.04
N GLU A 7 -48.20 -2.09 13.48
CA GLU A 7 -47.59 -0.84 12.99
C GLU A 7 -46.15 -0.63 13.47
N ARG A 8 -45.77 -1.22 14.61
CA ARG A 8 -44.43 -1.08 15.18
C ARG A 8 -43.42 -1.99 14.49
N SER A 9 -43.83 -3.15 14.05
CA SER A 9 -42.97 -4.07 13.30
C SER A 9 -42.64 -3.57 11.89
N ALA A 10 -43.52 -2.76 11.30
CA ALA A 10 -43.30 -2.15 9.99
C ALA A 10 -42.12 -1.18 9.96
N LEU A 11 -41.72 -0.58 11.12
CA LEU A 11 -40.60 0.33 11.21
C LEU A 11 -39.23 -0.39 11.28
N TYR A 12 -39.18 -1.70 11.58
CA TYR A 12 -37.93 -2.42 11.66
C TYR A 12 -37.24 -2.54 10.29
N CYS A 13 -37.99 -2.77 9.24
CA CYS A 13 -37.43 -2.89 7.90
C CYS A 13 -36.73 -1.59 7.44
N PRO A 14 -37.39 -0.41 7.45
CA PRO A 14 -36.70 0.82 7.05
C PRO A 14 -35.59 1.22 8.02
N ALA A 15 -35.70 0.94 9.32
CA ALA A 15 -34.64 1.25 10.29
C ALA A 15 -33.36 0.44 10.03
N LEU A 16 -33.47 -0.86 9.80
CA LEU A 16 -32.33 -1.74 9.52
C LEU A 16 -31.73 -1.47 8.13
N ALA A 17 -32.60 -1.26 7.13
CA ALA A 17 -32.14 -0.89 5.79
C ALA A 17 -31.34 0.43 5.82
N LEU A 18 -31.89 1.47 6.43
CA LEU A 18 -31.21 2.77 6.54
C LEU A 18 -29.93 2.70 7.35
N LEU A 19 -29.85 1.88 8.39
CA LEU A 19 -28.62 1.70 9.17
C LEU A 19 -27.49 1.10 8.32
N LEU A 20 -27.81 0.07 7.51
CA LEU A 20 -26.83 -0.53 6.59
C LEU A 20 -26.42 0.45 5.49
N LEU A 21 -27.38 1.22 4.95
CA LEU A 21 -27.12 2.23 3.92
C LEU A 21 -26.29 3.40 4.45
N ALA A 22 -26.57 3.85 5.67
CA ALA A 22 -25.79 4.89 6.32
C ALA A 22 -24.34 4.45 6.53
N SER A 23 -24.12 3.18 6.93
CA SER A 23 -22.77 2.61 7.06
C SER A 23 -22.06 2.53 5.71
N LEU A 24 -22.74 2.12 4.65
CA LEU A 24 -22.19 2.12 3.29
C LEU A 24 -21.83 3.53 2.83
N SER A 25 -22.75 4.50 2.97
CA SER A 25 -22.54 5.90 2.58
C SER A 25 -21.35 6.52 3.34
N ALA A 26 -21.26 6.31 4.65
CA ALA A 26 -20.15 6.78 5.48
C ALA A 26 -18.80 6.13 5.10
N PHE A 27 -18.84 4.96 4.45
CA PHE A 27 -17.64 4.32 3.90
C PHE A 27 -17.24 4.89 2.54
N LEU A 28 -18.20 5.11 1.65
CA LEU A 28 -17.94 5.52 0.26
C LEU A 28 -17.35 6.92 0.15
N GLY A 29 -17.87 7.89 0.91
CA GLY A 29 -17.45 9.29 0.86
C GLY A 29 -15.94 9.46 1.13
N PRO A 30 -15.40 9.04 2.30
CA PRO A 30 -13.97 9.14 2.59
C PRO A 30 -13.08 8.35 1.63
N ASN A 31 -13.63 7.36 0.93
CA ASN A 31 -12.93 6.54 -0.04
C ASN A 31 -13.03 7.07 -1.49
N ASP A 32 -13.56 8.29 -1.69
CA ASP A 32 -13.72 8.96 -2.98
C ASP A 32 -14.47 8.12 -4.03
N TYR A 33 -15.41 7.27 -3.57
CA TYR A 33 -16.20 6.42 -4.46
C TYR A 33 -17.52 7.11 -4.82
N PRO A 34 -17.91 7.14 -6.13
CA PRO A 34 -19.15 7.78 -6.55
C PRO A 34 -20.37 7.06 -5.97
N VAL A 35 -21.13 7.75 -5.11
CA VAL A 35 -22.33 7.17 -4.48
C VAL A 35 -23.45 6.87 -5.49
N PHE A 36 -23.50 7.58 -6.62
CA PHE A 36 -24.47 7.37 -7.70
C PHE A 36 -23.87 6.51 -8.83
N SER A 37 -23.36 5.33 -8.47
CA SER A 37 -22.89 4.34 -9.44
C SER A 37 -23.79 3.10 -9.44
N PHE A 38 -23.79 2.34 -10.54
CA PHE A 38 -24.60 1.14 -10.67
C PHE A 38 -24.27 0.09 -9.59
N GLU A 39 -22.98 -0.13 -9.33
CA GLU A 39 -22.48 -1.06 -8.33
C GLU A 39 -22.89 -0.67 -6.91
N VAL A 40 -22.95 0.63 -6.60
CA VAL A 40 -23.50 1.12 -5.33
C VAL A 40 -25.00 0.88 -5.27
N GLY A 41 -25.73 1.07 -6.38
CA GLY A 41 -27.14 0.72 -6.49
C GLY A 41 -27.42 -0.75 -6.17
N LEU A 42 -26.56 -1.67 -6.64
CA LEU A 42 -26.67 -3.10 -6.28
C LEU A 42 -26.47 -3.34 -4.78
N LEU A 43 -25.49 -2.66 -4.16
CA LEU A 43 -25.24 -2.78 -2.71
C LEU A 43 -26.38 -2.17 -1.89
N VAL A 44 -26.98 -1.08 -2.35
CA VAL A 44 -28.19 -0.47 -1.76
C VAL A 44 -29.33 -1.48 -1.77
N LEU A 45 -29.60 -2.09 -2.93
CA LEU A 45 -30.64 -3.13 -3.05
C LEU A 45 -30.34 -4.30 -2.10
N GLY A 46 -29.12 -4.79 -2.07
CA GLY A 46 -28.68 -5.84 -1.13
C GLY A 46 -28.89 -5.46 0.33
N GLY A 47 -28.55 -4.23 0.71
CA GLY A 47 -28.79 -3.69 2.06
C GLY A 47 -30.27 -3.60 2.44
N VAL A 48 -31.13 -3.19 1.49
CA VAL A 48 -32.60 -3.16 1.69
C VAL A 48 -33.14 -4.57 1.89
N LEU A 49 -32.74 -5.53 1.03
CA LEU A 49 -33.16 -6.93 1.15
C LEU A 49 -32.68 -7.58 2.46
N ALA A 50 -31.44 -7.32 2.85
CA ALA A 50 -30.90 -7.78 4.14
C ALA A 50 -31.66 -7.16 5.33
N GLY A 51 -31.93 -5.86 5.28
CA GLY A 51 -32.74 -5.17 6.29
C GLY A 51 -34.16 -5.76 6.41
N ALA A 52 -34.80 -6.05 5.29
CA ALA A 52 -36.13 -6.69 5.25
C ALA A 52 -36.09 -8.11 5.84
N PHE A 53 -35.10 -8.91 5.48
CA PHE A 53 -34.91 -10.26 6.02
C PHE A 53 -34.68 -10.23 7.54
N LEU A 54 -33.82 -9.36 8.04
CA LEU A 54 -33.56 -9.20 9.47
C LEU A 54 -34.78 -8.70 10.23
N ALA A 55 -35.57 -7.82 9.62
CA ALA A 55 -36.84 -7.36 10.19
C ALA A 55 -37.88 -8.49 10.30
N LEU A 56 -37.99 -9.36 9.29
CA LEU A 56 -38.81 -10.56 9.35
C LEU A 56 -38.37 -11.51 10.47
N LEU A 57 -37.11 -11.77 10.60
CA LEU A 57 -36.57 -12.57 11.71
C LEU A 57 -36.91 -11.96 13.07
N ALA A 58 -36.71 -10.65 13.23
CA ALA A 58 -37.05 -9.94 14.46
C ALA A 58 -38.57 -9.97 14.76
N HIS A 59 -39.40 -9.94 13.74
CA HIS A 59 -40.86 -10.00 13.88
C HIS A 59 -41.34 -11.37 14.34
N HIS A 60 -40.89 -12.45 13.71
CA HIS A 60 -41.40 -13.81 13.96
C HIS A 60 -40.78 -14.51 15.18
N ALA A 61 -39.57 -14.14 15.57
CA ALA A 61 -38.79 -14.85 16.60
C ALA A 61 -39.03 -14.37 18.05
N GLY A 62 -39.99 -13.46 18.26
CA GLY A 62 -40.33 -12.95 19.59
C GLY A 62 -39.40 -11.86 20.12
N ARG A 63 -39.77 -11.27 21.28
CA ARG A 63 -39.21 -9.99 21.77
C ARG A 63 -37.73 -10.08 22.14
N GLY A 64 -37.27 -11.21 22.67
CA GLY A 64 -35.85 -11.41 23.05
C GLY A 64 -34.94 -11.47 21.83
N VAL A 65 -35.35 -12.24 20.83
CA VAL A 65 -34.58 -12.38 19.59
C VAL A 65 -34.58 -11.08 18.80
N ALA A 66 -35.68 -10.33 18.79
CA ALA A 66 -35.72 -9.01 18.15
C ALA A 66 -34.68 -8.05 18.77
N ALA A 67 -34.52 -8.02 20.07
CA ALA A 67 -33.50 -7.19 20.73
C ALA A 67 -32.08 -7.64 20.40
N ILE A 68 -31.83 -8.94 20.32
CA ILE A 68 -30.52 -9.50 19.93
C ILE A 68 -30.22 -9.15 18.45
N VAL A 69 -31.18 -9.31 17.53
CA VAL A 69 -30.98 -8.98 16.11
C VAL A 69 -30.72 -7.50 15.94
N LEU A 70 -31.55 -6.63 16.50
CA LEU A 70 -31.40 -5.18 16.39
C LEU A 70 -30.11 -4.68 17.06
N GLY A 71 -29.84 -5.14 18.27
CA GLY A 71 -28.62 -4.79 19.00
C GLY A 71 -27.37 -5.33 18.32
N GLY A 72 -27.43 -6.53 17.78
CA GLY A 72 -26.32 -7.14 17.02
C GLY A 72 -26.01 -6.37 15.73
N VAL A 73 -27.04 -6.00 14.95
CA VAL A 73 -26.83 -5.19 13.74
C VAL A 73 -26.30 -3.81 14.09
N LEU A 74 -26.81 -3.19 15.14
CA LEU A 74 -26.31 -1.89 15.61
C LEU A 74 -24.85 -1.97 16.02
N ALA A 75 -24.47 -2.97 16.82
CA ALA A 75 -23.09 -3.21 17.22
C ALA A 75 -22.17 -3.45 16.00
N PHE A 76 -22.63 -4.24 15.04
CA PHE A 76 -21.91 -4.49 13.79
C PHE A 76 -21.70 -3.21 12.96
N CYS A 77 -22.74 -2.38 12.82
CA CYS A 77 -22.61 -1.09 12.10
C CYS A 77 -21.68 -0.11 12.84
N ILE A 78 -21.72 -0.08 14.18
CA ILE A 78 -20.76 0.70 14.98
C ILE A 78 -19.33 0.22 14.72
N ASP A 79 -19.11 -1.09 14.66
CA ASP A 79 -17.79 -1.66 14.35
C ASP A 79 -17.31 -1.30 12.93
N LEU A 80 -18.23 -1.35 11.94
CA LEU A 80 -17.91 -0.93 10.57
C LEU A 80 -17.55 0.56 10.47
N LEU A 81 -18.23 1.41 11.23
CA LEU A 81 -18.05 2.87 11.19
C LEU A 81 -16.78 3.32 11.92
N PHE A 82 -16.52 2.76 13.09
CA PHE A 82 -15.48 3.26 14.02
C PHE A 82 -14.26 2.33 14.13
N GLY A 83 -14.33 1.09 13.64
CA GLY A 83 -13.21 0.16 13.65
C GLY A 83 -12.75 -0.23 15.06
N LEU A 84 -13.47 -1.11 15.75
CA LEU A 84 -13.21 -1.45 17.17
C LEU A 84 -11.89 -2.20 17.42
N LYS A 85 -11.14 -2.54 16.38
CA LYS A 85 -9.91 -3.36 16.44
C LYS A 85 -8.86 -2.82 17.43
N GLY A 86 -8.76 -1.49 17.58
CA GLY A 86 -7.80 -0.84 18.48
C GLY A 86 -8.28 -0.71 19.95
N HIS A 87 -9.56 -0.99 20.24
CA HIS A 87 -10.20 -0.63 21.51
C HIS A 87 -10.76 -1.85 22.24
N LYS A 88 -9.87 -2.67 22.83
CA LYS A 88 -10.22 -3.95 23.49
C LYS A 88 -11.48 -3.91 24.39
N PRO A 89 -11.69 -2.92 25.29
CA PRO A 89 -12.90 -2.91 26.12
C PRO A 89 -14.18 -2.66 25.30
N LEU A 90 -14.13 -1.84 24.24
CA LEU A 90 -15.30 -1.52 23.42
C LEU A 90 -15.82 -2.75 22.64
N ILE A 91 -14.95 -3.70 22.33
CA ILE A 91 -15.32 -4.96 21.64
C ILE A 91 -16.39 -5.74 22.41
N VAL A 92 -16.37 -5.67 23.74
CA VAL A 92 -17.33 -6.37 24.61
C VAL A 92 -18.48 -5.43 25.00
N ILE A 93 -18.16 -4.18 25.32
CA ILE A 93 -19.14 -3.21 25.81
C ILE A 93 -20.16 -2.87 24.71
N VAL A 94 -19.72 -2.65 23.47
CA VAL A 94 -20.62 -2.22 22.37
C VAL A 94 -21.73 -3.22 22.08
N PRO A 95 -21.50 -4.54 21.90
CA PRO A 95 -22.58 -5.50 21.70
C PRO A 95 -23.55 -5.58 22.87
N ILE A 96 -23.00 -5.64 24.10
CA ILE A 96 -23.82 -5.74 25.32
C ILE A 96 -24.71 -4.49 25.46
N ALA A 97 -24.12 -3.31 25.32
CA ALA A 97 -24.83 -2.05 25.41
C ALA A 97 -25.89 -1.90 24.30
N SER A 98 -25.55 -2.32 23.06
CA SER A 98 -26.48 -2.28 21.92
C SER A 98 -27.67 -3.20 22.12
N VAL A 99 -27.47 -4.42 22.62
CA VAL A 99 -28.57 -5.36 22.93
C VAL A 99 -29.38 -4.88 24.12
N ALA A 100 -28.74 -4.39 25.19
CA ALA A 100 -29.43 -3.81 26.35
C ALA A 100 -30.27 -2.60 25.96
N LEU A 101 -29.71 -1.70 25.14
CA LEU A 101 -30.41 -0.52 24.60
C LEU A 101 -31.63 -0.95 23.75
N ALA A 102 -31.46 -1.93 22.86
CA ALA A 102 -32.54 -2.48 22.06
C ALA A 102 -33.64 -3.12 22.92
N TRP A 103 -33.26 -3.75 24.03
CA TRP A 103 -34.21 -4.31 24.98
C TRP A 103 -34.97 -3.26 25.81
N LEU A 104 -34.23 -2.28 26.35
CA LEU A 104 -34.79 -1.22 27.20
C LEU A 104 -35.71 -0.27 26.39
N LEU A 105 -35.23 0.14 25.22
CA LEU A 105 -35.92 1.06 24.31
C LEU A 105 -36.81 0.34 23.30
N ARG A 106 -37.16 -0.91 23.54
CA ARG A 106 -37.90 -1.79 22.61
C ARG A 106 -39.11 -1.15 21.89
N ARG A 107 -39.76 -0.16 22.52
CA ARG A 107 -40.90 0.57 21.93
C ARG A 107 -40.47 1.71 20.98
N GLN A 108 -39.26 2.20 21.12
CA GLN A 108 -38.75 3.38 20.42
C GLN A 108 -37.50 3.10 19.60
N VAL A 109 -36.84 1.93 19.81
CA VAL A 109 -35.53 1.64 19.20
C VAL A 109 -35.56 1.76 17.67
N ALA A 110 -36.60 1.25 17.01
CA ALA A 110 -36.73 1.35 15.57
C ALA A 110 -36.81 2.81 15.09
N THR A 111 -37.57 3.65 15.80
CA THR A 111 -37.71 5.08 15.49
C THR A 111 -36.39 5.81 15.74
N ILE A 112 -35.70 5.52 16.84
CA ILE A 112 -34.40 6.14 17.17
C ILE A 112 -33.34 5.74 16.14
N VAL A 113 -33.25 4.43 15.82
CA VAL A 113 -32.32 3.93 14.80
C VAL A 113 -32.62 4.52 13.44
N LEU A 114 -33.90 4.60 13.06
CA LEU A 114 -34.34 5.22 11.81
C LEU A 114 -33.90 6.69 11.74
N ALA A 115 -34.20 7.48 12.79
CA ALA A 115 -33.86 8.90 12.84
C ALA A 115 -32.34 9.12 12.83
N ALA A 116 -31.60 8.37 13.64
CA ALA A 116 -30.14 8.44 13.68
C ALA A 116 -29.49 8.05 12.35
N SER A 117 -29.97 6.97 11.73
CA SER A 117 -29.47 6.51 10.42
C SER A 117 -29.82 7.48 9.30
N ALA A 118 -31.02 8.07 9.31
CA ALA A 118 -31.40 9.10 8.35
C ALA A 118 -30.53 10.36 8.51
N MET A 119 -30.29 10.79 9.75
CA MET A 119 -29.40 11.93 10.04
C MET A 119 -27.96 11.66 9.59
N LEU A 120 -27.43 10.47 9.85
CA LEU A 120 -26.10 10.05 9.38
C LEU A 120 -26.04 10.02 7.85
N LEU A 121 -27.04 9.45 7.19
CA LEU A 121 -27.11 9.40 5.73
C LEU A 121 -27.16 10.80 5.13
N VAL A 122 -28.02 11.66 5.65
CA VAL A 122 -28.15 13.06 5.21
C VAL A 122 -26.82 13.80 5.45
N SER A 123 -26.18 13.64 6.61
CA SER A 123 -24.88 14.27 6.90
C SER A 123 -23.79 13.80 5.93
N THR A 124 -23.73 12.53 5.59
CA THR A 124 -22.75 12.00 4.64
C THR A 124 -23.02 12.40 3.19
N LEU A 125 -24.25 12.70 2.82
CA LEU A 125 -24.62 13.16 1.48
C LEU A 125 -24.52 14.68 1.30
N LEU A 126 -24.83 15.47 2.35
CA LEU A 126 -24.87 16.92 2.28
C LEU A 126 -23.59 17.61 2.73
N LEU A 127 -22.90 17.03 3.71
CA LEU A 127 -21.61 17.58 4.09
C LEU A 127 -20.59 17.13 3.04
N PRO A 128 -19.97 18.07 2.30
CA PRO A 128 -18.82 17.71 1.49
C PRO A 128 -17.83 17.09 2.46
N VAL A 129 -17.47 15.83 2.19
CA VAL A 129 -16.43 15.17 2.97
C VAL A 129 -15.19 16.04 2.82
N SER A 130 -14.96 16.89 3.83
CA SER A 130 -13.78 17.77 3.93
C SER A 130 -12.47 16.97 4.00
N GLY A 131 -12.51 15.75 3.55
CA GLY A 131 -11.44 14.78 3.44
C GLY A 131 -11.08 14.39 2.02
N SER A 132 -11.84 14.78 1.01
CA SER A 132 -11.31 14.71 -0.35
C SER A 132 -10.31 15.86 -0.56
N ARG A 133 -9.20 15.83 0.16
CA ARG A 133 -7.95 16.27 -0.44
C ARG A 133 -7.65 15.25 -1.56
N GLY A 134 -8.56 15.22 -2.55
CA GLY A 134 -8.27 14.68 -3.85
C GLY A 134 -7.00 15.36 -4.25
N VAL A 135 -5.97 14.55 -4.54
CA VAL A 135 -4.67 15.02 -4.95
C VAL A 135 -4.53 16.49 -4.50
N ALA A 136 -4.15 16.73 -3.24
CA ALA A 136 -3.85 18.08 -2.81
C ALA A 136 -2.57 18.45 -3.57
N ALA A 137 -2.76 18.73 -4.86
CA ALA A 137 -1.82 19.55 -5.56
C ALA A 137 -1.80 20.81 -4.71
N ILE A 138 -0.73 21.01 -3.94
CA ILE A 138 -0.36 22.37 -3.60
C ILE A 138 -0.28 22.99 -4.99
N GLU A 139 -1.30 23.82 -5.31
CA GLU A 139 -1.26 24.56 -6.56
C GLU A 139 0.13 25.17 -6.64
N PRO A 140 0.83 25.03 -7.75
CA PRO A 140 2.15 25.60 -7.87
C PRO A 140 1.95 27.06 -7.49
N MET A 141 2.55 27.49 -6.37
CA MET A 141 2.73 28.92 -6.18
C MET A 141 3.38 29.37 -7.46
N ALA A 142 2.68 30.23 -8.21
CA ALA A 142 3.15 30.75 -9.48
C ALA A 142 4.43 31.54 -9.22
N HIS A 143 5.49 30.84 -8.92
CA HIS A 143 6.82 31.38 -9.01
C HIS A 143 7.08 31.48 -10.52
N THR A 144 7.02 32.68 -11.02
CA THR A 144 7.69 33.03 -12.28
C THR A 144 9.14 32.56 -12.12
N ALA A 145 9.37 31.32 -12.49
CA ALA A 145 10.69 30.70 -12.37
C ALA A 145 11.62 31.50 -13.29
N PRO A 146 12.72 32.07 -12.76
CA PRO A 146 13.73 32.69 -13.60
C PRO A 146 14.17 31.68 -14.65
N ALA A 147 14.46 32.15 -15.86
CA ALA A 147 15.00 31.33 -16.93
C ALA A 147 16.16 30.50 -16.36
N ALA A 148 16.16 29.19 -16.68
CA ALA A 148 17.16 28.27 -16.15
C ALA A 148 18.56 28.84 -16.48
N ALA A 149 19.30 29.21 -15.41
CA ALA A 149 20.67 29.70 -15.59
C ALA A 149 21.49 28.57 -16.27
N ARG A 150 22.44 28.94 -17.14
CA ARG A 150 23.32 27.96 -17.82
C ARG A 150 24.04 27.02 -16.83
N ASP A 151 24.24 27.50 -15.60
CA ASP A 151 24.90 26.78 -14.51
C ASP A 151 23.97 25.96 -13.61
N ALA A 152 22.67 25.86 -13.95
CA ALA A 152 21.74 25.04 -13.18
C ALA A 152 22.12 23.56 -13.18
N PRO A 153 21.96 22.83 -12.07
CA PRO A 153 22.32 21.42 -11.99
C PRO A 153 21.53 20.56 -12.99
N PRO A 154 22.03 19.37 -13.38
CA PRO A 154 21.29 18.46 -14.25
C PRO A 154 19.93 18.09 -13.66
N VAL A 155 18.97 17.68 -14.49
CA VAL A 155 17.70 17.13 -14.01
C VAL A 155 17.99 15.91 -13.13
N LEU A 156 17.32 15.84 -11.97
CA LEU A 156 17.33 14.68 -11.10
C LEU A 156 15.95 14.01 -11.14
N LEU A 157 15.91 12.73 -11.50
CA LEU A 157 14.73 11.87 -11.35
C LEU A 157 15.04 10.79 -10.31
N HIS A 158 14.35 10.82 -9.17
CA HIS A 158 14.49 9.84 -8.10
C HIS A 158 13.18 9.09 -7.90
N LEU A 159 13.16 7.78 -8.21
CA LEU A 159 12.02 6.91 -8.09
C LEU A 159 12.25 5.88 -6.98
N ILE A 160 11.35 5.85 -6.01
CA ILE A 160 11.25 4.75 -5.03
C ILE A 160 10.10 3.86 -5.47
N LEU A 161 10.39 2.59 -5.70
CA LEU A 161 9.47 1.55 -6.14
C LEU A 161 9.17 0.64 -4.95
N ASP A 162 8.03 0.83 -4.32
CA ASP A 162 7.68 0.14 -3.07
C ASP A 162 7.66 -1.39 -3.25
N GLU A 163 8.35 -2.10 -2.36
CA GLU A 163 8.55 -3.55 -2.38
C GLU A 163 9.39 -4.08 -3.57
N HIS A 164 10.22 -3.27 -4.24
CA HIS A 164 10.98 -3.77 -5.39
C HIS A 164 12.25 -4.51 -4.98
N ILE A 165 12.25 -5.84 -5.18
CA ILE A 165 13.38 -6.72 -4.86
C ILE A 165 14.63 -6.41 -5.70
N GLY A 166 15.81 -6.58 -5.11
CA GLY A 166 17.10 -6.45 -5.78
C GLY A 166 17.46 -7.64 -6.68
N ILE A 167 18.41 -7.46 -7.58
CA ILE A 167 18.81 -8.49 -8.56
C ILE A 167 19.23 -9.80 -7.86
N ASP A 168 20.09 -9.72 -6.82
CA ASP A 168 20.53 -10.90 -6.09
C ASP A 168 19.47 -11.46 -5.12
N GLY A 169 18.43 -10.70 -4.86
CA GLY A 169 17.26 -11.15 -4.10
C GLY A 169 16.29 -12.01 -4.91
N ILE A 170 16.28 -11.87 -6.24
CA ILE A 170 15.36 -12.59 -7.12
C ILE A 170 15.56 -14.10 -6.92
N PRO A 171 14.50 -14.84 -6.51
CA PRO A 171 14.61 -16.28 -6.33
C PRO A 171 14.83 -16.99 -7.67
N ARG A 172 15.78 -17.91 -7.70
CA ARG A 172 16.10 -18.74 -8.87
C ARG A 172 15.39 -20.10 -8.87
N ASP A 173 14.80 -20.44 -7.74
CA ASP A 173 14.13 -21.71 -7.48
C ASP A 173 12.61 -21.63 -7.73
N ILE A 174 12.11 -20.48 -8.17
CA ILE A 174 10.69 -20.24 -8.34
C ILE A 174 10.35 -20.08 -9.82
N GLY A 175 9.56 -21.04 -10.31
CA GLY A 175 8.78 -20.89 -11.51
C GLY A 175 9.52 -21.04 -12.82
N THR A 176 8.81 -20.73 -13.89
CA THR A 176 9.24 -20.79 -15.29
C THR A 176 10.06 -19.57 -15.72
N ASP A 177 10.32 -18.62 -14.84
CA ASP A 177 10.97 -17.36 -15.17
C ASP A 177 12.41 -17.31 -14.65
N ASN A 178 13.18 -18.37 -14.97
CA ASN A 178 14.61 -18.46 -14.59
C ASN A 178 15.44 -17.27 -15.11
N ASP A 179 14.95 -16.60 -16.14
CA ASP A 179 15.63 -15.49 -16.82
C ASP A 179 15.20 -14.10 -16.31
N PHE A 180 14.32 -14.03 -15.29
CA PHE A 180 13.78 -12.75 -14.84
C PHE A 180 14.87 -11.79 -14.33
N ALA A 181 15.84 -12.30 -13.59
CA ALA A 181 16.97 -11.50 -13.11
C ALA A 181 17.84 -10.99 -14.27
N GLU A 182 18.07 -11.82 -15.28
CA GLU A 182 18.83 -11.45 -16.49
C GLU A 182 18.04 -10.43 -17.32
N TRP A 183 16.74 -10.65 -17.52
CA TRP A 183 15.86 -9.71 -18.21
C TRP A 183 15.88 -8.33 -17.53
N LEU A 184 15.73 -8.28 -16.20
CA LEU A 184 15.73 -7.03 -15.45
C LEU A 184 17.10 -6.33 -15.51
N THR A 185 18.16 -7.09 -15.43
CA THR A 185 19.55 -6.61 -15.58
C THR A 185 19.77 -5.99 -16.96
N THR A 186 19.34 -6.68 -18.00
CA THR A 186 19.43 -6.23 -19.40
C THR A 186 18.59 -4.97 -19.63
N PHE A 187 17.38 -4.91 -19.06
CA PHE A 187 16.51 -3.73 -19.16
C PHE A 187 17.25 -2.46 -18.72
N TYR A 188 17.87 -2.48 -17.55
CA TYR A 188 18.55 -1.30 -17.01
C TYR A 188 19.91 -1.04 -17.69
N SER A 189 20.71 -2.09 -17.91
CA SER A 189 22.06 -1.94 -18.47
C SER A 189 22.02 -1.39 -19.91
N ALA A 190 21.07 -1.85 -20.73
CA ALA A 190 20.86 -1.34 -22.09
C ALA A 190 20.46 0.13 -22.14
N ARG A 191 19.95 0.69 -21.04
CA ARG A 191 19.55 2.10 -20.90
C ARG A 191 20.60 2.97 -20.19
N GLY A 192 21.81 2.42 -20.01
CA GLY A 192 22.93 3.14 -19.44
C GLY A 192 22.95 3.19 -17.92
N PHE A 193 22.22 2.33 -17.23
CA PHE A 193 22.25 2.26 -15.79
C PHE A 193 23.39 1.37 -15.26
N ARG A 194 23.94 1.78 -14.14
CA ARG A 194 24.72 0.93 -13.24
C ARG A 194 23.79 0.31 -12.21
N LEU A 195 23.78 -1.02 -12.11
CA LEU A 195 23.02 -1.78 -11.14
C LEU A 195 23.92 -2.21 -9.98
N TYR A 196 23.40 -2.06 -8.77
CA TYR A 196 24.02 -2.60 -7.56
C TYR A 196 23.25 -3.86 -7.18
N ALA A 197 23.74 -5.03 -7.60
CA ALA A 197 22.98 -6.28 -7.58
C ALA A 197 22.63 -6.74 -6.16
N ASP A 198 23.51 -6.47 -5.21
CA ASP A 198 23.42 -6.82 -3.79
C ASP A 198 23.08 -5.63 -2.88
N ALA A 199 22.40 -4.62 -3.42
CA ALA A 199 21.86 -3.53 -2.63
C ALA A 199 20.78 -4.03 -1.66
N TYR A 200 20.73 -3.43 -0.49
CA TYR A 200 19.75 -3.80 0.54
C TYR A 200 19.25 -2.60 1.35
N SER A 201 18.05 -2.71 1.88
CA SER A 201 17.53 -1.84 2.93
C SER A 201 17.85 -2.45 4.29
N GLU A 202 18.20 -1.63 5.27
CA GLU A 202 18.35 -2.10 6.65
C GLU A 202 16.99 -2.35 7.34
N TYR A 203 15.89 -1.88 6.75
CA TYR A 203 14.57 -1.88 7.36
C TYR A 203 13.53 -2.55 6.45
N PHE A 204 12.61 -3.28 7.08
CA PHE A 204 11.53 -4.01 6.42
C PHE A 204 10.25 -3.18 6.24
N ASN A 205 10.16 -2.04 6.92
CA ASN A 205 8.97 -1.20 6.94
C ASN A 205 9.20 0.08 6.14
N THR A 206 8.33 0.38 5.20
CA THR A 206 8.39 1.55 4.31
C THR A 206 8.64 2.86 5.04
N GLN A 207 7.84 3.16 6.08
CA GLN A 207 7.96 4.43 6.82
C GLN A 207 9.31 4.58 7.52
N ILE A 208 9.90 3.49 8.00
CA ILE A 208 11.21 3.52 8.65
C ILE A 208 12.31 3.59 7.58
N SER A 209 12.23 2.74 6.56
CA SER A 209 13.21 2.70 5.48
C SER A 209 13.35 4.05 4.79
N ILE A 210 12.23 4.65 4.36
CA ILE A 210 12.25 5.92 3.62
C ILE A 210 12.66 7.08 4.52
N SER A 211 12.16 7.17 5.75
CA SER A 211 12.54 8.24 6.66
C SER A 211 14.04 8.22 6.99
N LYS A 212 14.62 7.04 7.20
CA LYS A 212 16.05 6.84 7.42
C LYS A 212 16.87 7.11 6.15
N LEU A 213 16.40 6.62 5.00
CA LEU A 213 17.05 6.87 3.70
C LEU A 213 17.19 8.36 3.42
N LEU A 214 16.11 9.14 3.57
CA LEU A 214 16.08 10.57 3.27
C LEU A 214 16.86 11.42 4.29
N ASN A 215 17.30 10.82 5.38
CA ASN A 215 18.19 11.46 6.36
C ASN A 215 19.60 10.84 6.42
N PHE A 216 19.89 9.87 5.54
CA PHE A 216 21.17 9.14 5.51
C PHE A 216 21.54 8.50 6.86
N ASP A 217 20.52 8.09 7.60
CA ASP A 217 20.63 7.58 8.94
C ASP A 217 20.51 6.05 8.97
N SER A 218 21.16 5.41 9.95
CA SER A 218 21.26 3.97 10.09
C SER A 218 21.33 3.61 11.58
N ASP A 219 20.29 3.93 12.34
CA ASP A 219 20.19 3.59 13.76
C ASP A 219 18.94 2.77 14.10
N GLY A 220 18.82 2.36 15.35
CA GLY A 220 17.71 1.55 15.87
C GLY A 220 16.48 2.36 16.33
N ASP A 221 16.42 3.66 16.13
CA ASP A 221 15.26 4.47 16.47
C ASP A 221 14.28 4.54 15.30
N ALA A 222 13.19 3.80 15.39
CA ALA A 222 12.15 3.74 14.35
C ALA A 222 11.42 5.07 14.13
N GLY A 223 11.37 5.93 15.13
CA GLY A 223 10.60 7.19 15.13
C GLY A 223 11.43 8.46 14.91
N ALA A 224 12.76 8.36 14.81
CA ALA A 224 13.67 9.51 14.83
C ALA A 224 13.27 10.66 13.88
N HIS A 225 12.79 10.32 12.67
CA HIS A 225 12.47 11.25 11.60
C HIS A 225 10.97 11.37 11.30
N LEU A 226 10.10 10.84 12.17
CA LEU A 226 8.65 10.83 11.98
C LEU A 226 7.94 11.64 13.07
N ILE A 227 6.80 12.24 12.72
CA ILE A 227 5.89 12.87 13.67
C ILE A 227 4.71 11.90 13.89
N GLY A 228 4.55 11.45 15.13
CA GLY A 228 3.52 10.46 15.47
C GLY A 228 3.90 9.03 15.07
N ASP A 229 3.04 8.08 15.44
CA ASP A 229 3.25 6.64 15.31
C ASP A 229 2.21 5.94 14.40
N GLY A 230 1.36 6.72 13.72
CA GLY A 230 0.27 6.25 12.87
C GLY A 230 0.19 6.90 11.50
N GLU A 231 -0.61 6.32 10.63
CA GLU A 231 -0.87 6.82 9.27
C GLU A 231 -1.76 8.08 9.28
N PRO A 232 -1.47 9.08 8.44
CA PRO A 232 -0.28 9.18 7.59
C PRO A 232 0.99 9.47 8.41
N TYR A 233 2.06 8.75 8.11
CA TYR A 233 3.36 9.02 8.71
C TYR A 233 3.91 10.33 8.17
N VAL A 234 4.02 11.34 9.01
CA VAL A 234 4.52 12.68 8.63
C VAL A 234 6.02 12.72 8.80
N LEU A 235 6.74 13.04 7.72
CA LEU A 235 8.19 13.22 7.79
C LEU A 235 8.53 14.52 8.53
N LYS A 236 9.27 14.40 9.62
CA LYS A 236 9.67 15.53 10.49
C LYS A 236 10.75 16.39 9.85
N ASP A 237 11.71 15.74 9.19
CA ASP A 237 12.86 16.36 8.56
C ASP A 237 13.37 15.52 7.39
N SER A 238 14.16 16.15 6.51
CA SER A 238 14.83 15.46 5.40
C SER A 238 16.14 16.17 5.06
N ALA A 239 17.25 15.51 5.34
CA ALA A 239 18.56 15.99 4.94
C ALA A 239 18.69 15.98 3.40
N TYR A 240 18.09 15.00 2.74
CA TYR A 240 18.06 14.87 1.29
C TYR A 240 17.39 16.08 0.61
N PHE A 241 16.17 16.41 0.97
CA PHE A 241 15.46 17.55 0.35
C PHE A 241 16.11 18.89 0.68
N ARG A 242 16.62 19.06 1.91
CA ARG A 242 17.38 20.27 2.27
C ARG A 242 18.67 20.43 1.44
N ASP A 243 19.38 19.34 1.19
CA ASP A 243 20.60 19.39 0.39
C ASP A 243 20.29 19.74 -1.07
N LEU A 244 19.29 19.11 -1.66
CA LEU A 244 18.85 19.44 -3.02
C LEU A 244 18.42 20.92 -3.15
N ALA A 245 17.63 21.42 -2.20
CA ALA A 245 17.22 22.82 -2.17
C ALA A 245 18.43 23.77 -2.08
N ARG A 246 19.43 23.48 -1.22
CA ARG A 246 20.66 24.27 -1.11
C ARG A 246 21.49 24.27 -2.40
N ARG A 247 21.43 23.20 -3.18
CA ARG A 247 22.09 23.11 -4.50
C ARG A 247 21.29 23.79 -5.61
N GLY A 248 20.17 24.44 -5.30
CA GLY A 248 19.35 25.17 -6.24
C GLY A 248 18.38 24.31 -7.05
N TYR A 249 18.08 23.09 -6.60
CA TYR A 249 17.04 22.28 -7.23
C TYR A 249 15.64 22.80 -6.90
N ARG A 250 14.76 22.80 -7.92
CA ARG A 250 13.33 22.99 -7.80
C ARG A 250 12.67 21.63 -7.56
N LEU A 251 12.07 21.45 -6.40
CA LEU A 251 11.60 20.16 -5.94
C LEU A 251 10.15 19.89 -6.36
N HIS A 252 9.93 18.79 -7.06
CA HIS A 252 8.64 18.24 -7.45
C HIS A 252 8.48 16.87 -6.79
N VAL A 253 7.51 16.73 -5.87
CA VAL A 253 7.33 15.53 -5.06
C VAL A 253 5.99 14.86 -5.37
N TYR A 254 6.02 13.54 -5.51
CA TYR A 254 4.86 12.67 -5.69
C TYR A 254 4.91 11.57 -4.62
N GLU A 255 3.98 11.62 -3.70
CA GLU A 255 3.94 10.70 -2.56
C GLU A 255 2.55 10.13 -2.37
N SER A 256 2.47 8.95 -1.75
CA SER A 256 1.20 8.36 -1.32
C SER A 256 0.71 8.99 -0.01
N ASP A 257 -0.58 8.85 0.28
CA ASP A 257 -1.16 9.28 1.56
C ASP A 257 -0.72 8.39 2.75
N TYR A 258 0.13 7.40 2.50
CA TYR A 258 0.78 6.62 3.55
C TYR A 258 1.86 7.43 4.29
N MET A 259 2.61 8.26 3.54
CA MET A 259 3.61 9.17 4.11
C MET A 259 3.34 10.60 3.62
N ASP A 260 3.57 11.60 4.47
CA ASP A 260 3.42 13.02 4.10
C ASP A 260 4.78 13.70 4.13
N PHE A 261 5.34 13.96 2.94
CA PHE A 261 6.58 14.70 2.77
C PHE A 261 6.34 16.19 2.52
N CYS A 262 5.12 16.57 2.17
CA CYS A 262 4.78 17.96 1.83
C CYS A 262 4.84 18.90 3.03
N ARG A 263 4.86 18.37 4.24
CA ARG A 263 4.90 19.15 5.49
C ARG A 263 6.29 19.28 6.10
N VAL A 264 7.35 18.80 5.43
CA VAL A 264 8.71 18.97 5.96
C VAL A 264 9.05 20.46 6.06
N PRO A 265 9.36 20.96 7.27
CA PRO A 265 9.57 22.39 7.47
C PRO A 265 10.78 22.93 6.69
N GLY A 266 10.63 24.13 6.12
CA GLY A 266 11.73 24.84 5.46
C GLY A 266 12.14 24.30 4.10
N ILE A 267 11.36 23.39 3.49
CA ILE A 267 11.61 22.89 2.14
C ILE A 267 10.75 23.67 1.14
N PRO A 268 11.36 24.38 0.16
CA PRO A 268 10.65 25.15 -0.86
C PRO A 268 10.21 24.22 -2.01
N TYR A 269 9.13 23.47 -1.84
CA TYR A 269 8.57 22.66 -2.92
C TYR A 269 7.96 23.54 -4.02
N VAL A 270 8.28 23.25 -5.28
CA VAL A 270 7.57 23.81 -6.43
C VAL A 270 6.22 23.14 -6.59
N SER A 271 6.19 21.82 -6.45
CA SER A 271 4.96 21.05 -6.40
C SER A 271 5.11 19.87 -5.43
N CYS A 272 4.05 19.57 -4.70
CA CYS A 272 4.00 18.40 -3.85
C CYS A 272 2.62 17.77 -3.98
N THR A 273 2.56 16.58 -4.58
CA THR A 273 1.34 15.86 -4.90
C THR A 273 1.24 14.64 -3.99
N ILE A 274 0.19 14.60 -3.16
CA ILE A 274 -0.14 13.41 -2.37
C ILE A 274 -1.28 12.67 -3.08
N TYR A 275 -1.04 11.40 -3.43
CA TYR A 275 -2.06 10.54 -4.01
C TYR A 275 -2.54 9.47 -3.01
N SER A 276 -3.79 9.06 -3.12
CA SER A 276 -4.32 8.07 -2.19
C SER A 276 -4.03 6.64 -2.63
N GLY A 277 -3.19 5.93 -1.87
CA GLY A 277 -2.87 4.52 -2.06
C GLY A 277 -3.94 3.56 -1.51
N HIS A 278 -4.87 4.04 -0.68
CA HIS A 278 -5.82 3.20 0.04
C HIS A 278 -7.29 3.42 -0.37
N LYS A 279 -7.60 4.51 -1.07
CA LYS A 279 -8.99 4.83 -1.43
C LYS A 279 -9.49 3.98 -2.58
N ILE A 280 -10.61 3.32 -2.36
CA ILE A 280 -11.22 2.43 -3.36
C ILE A 280 -11.82 3.16 -4.57
N GLY A 281 -11.92 4.48 -4.54
CA GLY A 281 -12.35 5.27 -5.69
C GLY A 281 -11.56 5.02 -6.97
N ALA A 282 -10.30 4.58 -6.83
CA ALA A 282 -9.47 4.19 -7.97
C ALA A 282 -10.07 3.04 -8.81
N ILE A 283 -10.82 2.11 -8.19
CA ILE A 283 -11.44 0.98 -8.90
C ILE A 283 -12.63 1.39 -9.77
N HIS A 284 -13.25 2.55 -9.50
CA HIS A 284 -14.38 3.00 -10.31
C HIS A 284 -14.00 3.19 -11.78
N ARG A 285 -12.77 3.63 -12.04
CA ARG A 285 -12.22 3.85 -13.39
C ARG A 285 -11.46 2.63 -13.94
N ALA A 286 -11.32 1.59 -13.13
CA ALA A 286 -10.66 0.37 -13.54
C ALA A 286 -11.55 -0.42 -14.52
N PRO A 287 -11.00 -1.16 -15.50
CA PRO A 287 -11.76 -1.97 -16.45
C PRO A 287 -12.27 -3.26 -15.80
N LEU A 288 -13.00 -3.14 -14.69
CA LEU A 288 -13.66 -4.22 -13.97
C LEU A 288 -15.14 -4.28 -14.31
N ALA A 289 -15.74 -5.48 -14.28
CA ALA A 289 -17.17 -5.65 -14.36
C ALA A 289 -17.87 -4.96 -13.17
N LYS A 290 -19.08 -4.46 -13.38
CA LYS A 290 -19.84 -3.75 -12.33
C LYS A 290 -20.08 -4.61 -11.09
N LEU A 291 -20.30 -5.91 -11.27
CA LEU A 291 -20.47 -6.85 -10.17
C LEU A 291 -19.17 -7.03 -9.36
N GLN A 292 -18.03 -7.14 -10.04
CA GLN A 292 -16.71 -7.22 -9.39
C GLN A 292 -16.40 -5.95 -8.58
N ARG A 293 -16.79 -4.76 -9.09
CA ARG A 293 -16.65 -3.53 -8.31
C ARG A 293 -17.54 -3.54 -7.06
N ALA A 294 -18.79 -3.99 -7.18
CA ALA A 294 -19.70 -4.14 -6.04
C ALA A 294 -19.11 -5.09 -4.99
N GLU A 295 -18.61 -6.23 -5.44
CA GLU A 295 -17.92 -7.20 -4.57
C GLU A 295 -16.70 -6.59 -3.86
N PHE A 296 -15.86 -5.85 -4.59
CA PHE A 296 -14.69 -5.17 -4.02
C PHE A 296 -15.10 -4.15 -2.95
N ILE A 297 -16.11 -3.32 -3.21
CA ILE A 297 -16.62 -2.34 -2.25
C ILE A 297 -17.13 -3.06 -0.99
N LEU A 298 -17.93 -4.11 -1.17
CA LEU A 298 -18.49 -4.88 -0.05
C LEU A 298 -17.39 -5.50 0.79
N ASN A 299 -16.44 -6.19 0.17
CA ASN A 299 -15.31 -6.82 0.87
C ASN A 299 -14.44 -5.78 1.59
N SER A 300 -14.19 -4.63 0.97
CA SER A 300 -13.44 -3.53 1.59
C SER A 300 -14.17 -2.94 2.80
N LEU A 301 -15.49 -2.75 2.72
CA LEU A 301 -16.31 -2.33 3.86
C LEU A 301 -16.27 -3.36 4.98
N LEU A 302 -16.53 -4.63 4.66
CA LEU A 302 -16.59 -5.73 5.63
C LEU A 302 -15.23 -6.01 6.29
N SER A 303 -14.12 -5.74 5.59
CA SER A 303 -12.76 -5.94 6.12
C SER A 303 -12.44 -5.03 7.33
N ARG A 304 -13.19 -3.94 7.50
CA ARG A 304 -13.06 -3.03 8.65
C ARG A 304 -13.60 -3.63 9.95
N SER A 305 -14.54 -4.58 9.85
CA SER A 305 -15.17 -5.17 11.02
C SER A 305 -14.22 -6.07 11.82
N TYR A 306 -14.05 -5.78 13.10
CA TYR A 306 -13.36 -6.64 14.04
C TYR A 306 -14.06 -7.99 14.21
N TYR A 307 -15.40 -7.97 14.30
CA TYR A 307 -16.17 -9.20 14.51
C TYR A 307 -16.05 -10.17 13.34
N LEU A 308 -16.13 -9.65 12.10
CA LEU A 308 -15.91 -10.48 10.90
C LEU A 308 -14.47 -10.98 10.80
N HIS A 309 -13.49 -10.15 11.16
CA HIS A 309 -12.10 -10.57 11.23
C HIS A 309 -11.92 -11.75 12.20
N LYS A 310 -12.53 -11.68 13.39
CA LYS A 310 -12.49 -12.76 14.37
C LYS A 310 -13.26 -14.01 13.96
N ALA A 311 -14.45 -13.84 13.37
CA ALA A 311 -15.22 -14.96 12.83
C ALA A 311 -14.42 -15.72 11.77
N ARG A 312 -13.78 -14.99 10.88
CA ARG A 312 -12.91 -15.54 9.83
C ARG A 312 -11.68 -16.23 10.42
N GLN A 313 -11.02 -15.65 11.41
CA GLN A 313 -9.90 -16.29 12.11
C GLN A 313 -10.35 -17.61 12.74
N GLY A 314 -11.51 -17.63 13.40
CA GLY A 314 -12.12 -18.85 13.94
C GLY A 314 -12.42 -19.90 12.86
N TYR A 315 -12.98 -19.47 11.73
CA TYR A 315 -13.24 -20.35 10.58
C TYR A 315 -11.95 -20.96 10.01
N GLN A 316 -10.91 -20.15 9.82
CA GLN A 316 -9.62 -20.64 9.34
C GLN A 316 -8.98 -21.63 10.30
N ASN A 317 -9.06 -21.37 11.61
CA ASN A 317 -8.60 -22.30 12.65
C ASN A 317 -9.38 -23.62 12.60
N ALA A 318 -10.70 -23.55 12.44
CA ALA A 318 -11.56 -24.74 12.30
C ALA A 318 -11.20 -25.54 11.06
N ARG A 319 -11.02 -24.88 9.92
CA ARG A 319 -10.60 -25.52 8.66
C ARG A 319 -9.27 -26.25 8.80
N GLN A 320 -8.31 -25.70 9.53
CA GLN A 320 -7.02 -26.34 9.78
C GLN A 320 -7.13 -27.53 10.76
N ARG A 321 -7.98 -27.39 11.78
CA ARG A 321 -8.17 -28.44 12.79
C ARG A 321 -8.93 -29.64 12.24
N TRP A 322 -9.79 -29.43 11.24
CA TRP A 322 -10.62 -30.47 10.62
C TRP A 322 -10.49 -30.50 9.10
N PRO A 323 -9.32 -30.89 8.57
CA PRO A 323 -9.06 -30.87 7.13
C PRO A 323 -10.02 -31.77 6.34
N GLY A 324 -10.56 -32.84 6.97
CA GLY A 324 -11.53 -33.74 6.35
C GLY A 324 -12.90 -33.10 6.03
N LEU A 325 -13.21 -31.91 6.55
CA LEU A 325 -14.44 -31.21 6.22
C LEU A 325 -14.38 -30.47 4.87
N ASN A 326 -13.22 -30.43 4.19
CA ASN A 326 -13.02 -29.74 2.90
C ASN A 326 -13.66 -28.35 2.82
N LEU A 327 -13.61 -27.60 3.93
CA LEU A 327 -14.18 -26.26 3.98
C LEU A 327 -13.50 -25.33 2.95
N PRO A 328 -14.26 -24.52 2.18
CA PRO A 328 -13.68 -23.61 1.20
C PRO A 328 -12.74 -22.60 1.85
N ALA A 329 -11.83 -22.03 1.08
CA ALA A 329 -10.99 -20.96 1.59
C ALA A 329 -11.83 -19.69 1.80
N TRP A 330 -11.79 -19.14 3.01
CA TRP A 330 -12.31 -17.79 3.25
C TRP A 330 -11.12 -16.83 3.22
N GLY A 331 -10.86 -16.29 2.06
CA GLY A 331 -9.70 -15.44 1.78
C GLY A 331 -9.62 -14.17 2.63
N ALA A 332 -8.46 -13.59 2.71
CA ALA A 332 -8.25 -12.27 3.31
C ALA A 332 -8.68 -11.20 2.29
N GLY A 333 -9.85 -10.61 2.47
CA GLY A 333 -10.19 -9.40 1.75
C GLY A 333 -9.11 -8.34 1.98
N THR A 334 -8.66 -7.66 0.94
CA THR A 334 -7.82 -6.48 1.06
C THR A 334 -8.64 -5.26 0.64
N SER A 335 -8.53 -4.18 1.41
CA SER A 335 -9.04 -2.86 1.00
C SER A 335 -7.98 -2.08 0.21
N ARG A 336 -6.77 -2.64 0.06
CA ARG A 336 -5.68 -1.97 -0.63
C ARG A 336 -5.83 -2.13 -2.13
N VAL A 337 -5.84 -1.00 -2.82
CA VAL A 337 -5.90 -0.93 -4.29
C VAL A 337 -4.52 -0.74 -4.92
N GLY A 338 -3.50 -0.60 -4.08
CA GLY A 338 -2.06 -0.63 -4.39
C GLY A 338 -1.69 0.13 -5.67
N PRO A 339 -1.31 -0.58 -6.74
CA PRO A 339 -0.81 0.04 -7.97
C PRO A 339 -1.83 0.89 -8.75
N LEU A 340 -3.14 0.68 -8.57
CA LEU A 340 -4.15 1.40 -9.38
C LEU A 340 -4.08 2.92 -9.25
N PRO A 341 -3.95 3.52 -8.05
CA PRO A 341 -3.77 4.96 -7.90
C PRO A 341 -2.45 5.48 -8.46
N VAL A 342 -1.44 4.62 -8.62
CA VAL A 342 -0.13 5.01 -9.17
C VAL A 342 -0.22 5.30 -10.67
N LEU A 343 -1.12 4.64 -11.40
CA LEU A 343 -1.23 4.82 -12.86
C LEU A 343 -1.53 6.27 -13.27
N PRO A 344 -2.49 6.99 -12.67
CA PRO A 344 -2.68 8.41 -12.96
C PRO A 344 -1.50 9.29 -12.51
N VAL A 345 -0.82 8.93 -11.41
CA VAL A 345 0.37 9.65 -10.94
C VAL A 345 1.51 9.53 -11.94
N LEU A 346 1.76 8.32 -12.45
CA LEU A 346 2.77 8.11 -13.49
C LEU A 346 2.47 8.90 -14.75
N ARG A 347 1.21 8.98 -15.18
CA ARG A 347 0.82 9.85 -16.34
C ARG A 347 1.06 11.33 -16.04
N ARG A 348 0.82 11.78 -14.82
CA ARG A 348 1.11 13.16 -14.42
C ARG A 348 2.61 13.41 -14.41
N LEU A 349 3.39 12.54 -13.78
CA LEU A 349 4.85 12.62 -13.76
C LEU A 349 5.43 12.60 -15.19
N GLU A 350 4.93 11.72 -16.07
CA GLU A 350 5.29 11.69 -17.49
C GLU A 350 5.03 13.05 -18.17
N ALA A 351 3.87 13.65 -17.95
CA ALA A 351 3.53 14.97 -18.50
C ALA A 351 4.46 16.06 -17.98
N ASP A 352 4.76 16.06 -16.68
CA ASP A 352 5.64 17.05 -16.07
C ASP A 352 7.09 16.87 -16.53
N LEU A 353 7.58 15.64 -16.72
CA LEU A 353 8.91 15.34 -17.25
C LEU A 353 9.10 15.79 -18.71
N ARG A 354 8.06 15.86 -19.54
CA ARG A 354 8.11 16.43 -20.90
C ARG A 354 8.49 17.92 -20.92
N HIS A 355 8.29 18.59 -19.79
CA HIS A 355 8.62 20.02 -19.61
C HIS A 355 9.79 20.22 -18.63
N ALA A 356 10.50 19.15 -18.28
CA ALA A 356 11.63 19.22 -17.37
C ALA A 356 12.74 20.13 -17.89
N ARG A 357 13.38 20.84 -16.97
CA ARG A 357 14.48 21.77 -17.25
C ARG A 357 15.63 21.50 -16.30
N ARG A 358 16.83 21.91 -16.67
CA ARG A 358 17.95 21.89 -15.72
C ARG A 358 17.55 22.59 -14.41
N GLY A 359 17.98 22.01 -13.30
CA GLY A 359 17.60 22.45 -11.96
C GLY A 359 16.28 21.86 -11.42
N ASP A 360 15.57 21.04 -12.19
CA ASP A 360 14.40 20.32 -11.64
C ASP A 360 14.84 19.01 -11.00
N ALA A 361 14.26 18.72 -9.81
CA ALA A 361 14.37 17.44 -9.13
C ALA A 361 12.98 16.86 -8.93
N TYR A 362 12.73 15.72 -9.56
CA TYR A 362 11.50 14.95 -9.41
C TYR A 362 11.75 13.78 -8.48
N PHE A 363 11.01 13.75 -7.39
CA PHE A 363 11.01 12.65 -6.43
C PHE A 363 9.63 11.98 -6.45
N ALA A 364 9.59 10.67 -6.65
CA ALA A 364 8.34 9.94 -6.63
C ALA A 364 8.47 8.63 -5.85
N HIS A 365 7.64 8.45 -4.83
CA HIS A 365 7.42 7.17 -4.17
C HIS A 365 6.16 6.53 -4.75
N LEU A 366 6.33 5.37 -5.38
CA LEU A 366 5.32 4.70 -6.19
C LEU A 366 4.96 3.34 -5.60
N LEU A 367 3.69 3.14 -5.22
CA LEU A 367 3.17 1.88 -4.67
C LEU A 367 3.05 0.78 -5.76
N ILE A 368 4.15 0.57 -6.49
CA ILE A 368 4.30 -0.49 -7.49
C ILE A 368 5.78 -0.93 -7.45
N PRO A 369 6.08 -2.22 -7.36
CA PRO A 369 5.22 -3.39 -7.51
C PRO A 369 4.53 -3.87 -6.24
N HIS A 370 4.32 -2.99 -5.25
CA HIS A 370 3.67 -3.30 -3.98
C HIS A 370 2.39 -4.15 -4.17
N TYR A 371 2.17 -5.08 -3.24
CA TYR A 371 0.93 -5.87 -3.15
C TYR A 371 -0.32 -4.96 -2.95
N PRO A 372 -1.48 -5.30 -3.57
CA PRO A 372 -1.81 -6.48 -4.37
C PRO A 372 -1.28 -6.44 -5.81
N TYR A 373 -0.98 -7.63 -6.36
CA TYR A 373 -0.47 -7.76 -7.73
C TYR A 373 -1.64 -7.77 -8.73
N VAL A 374 -2.09 -6.60 -9.13
CA VAL A 374 -3.31 -6.40 -9.92
C VAL A 374 -3.07 -6.29 -11.42
N LEU A 375 -1.82 -6.09 -11.85
CA LEU A 375 -1.45 -5.93 -13.24
C LEU A 375 -0.70 -7.17 -13.75
N ASP A 376 -1.01 -7.58 -14.97
CA ASP A 376 -0.22 -8.56 -15.70
C ASP A 376 0.99 -7.90 -16.39
N ALA A 377 1.80 -8.72 -17.08
CA ALA A 377 2.99 -8.25 -17.77
C ALA A 377 2.70 -7.29 -18.95
N ALA A 378 1.47 -7.27 -19.47
CA ALA A 378 1.03 -6.35 -20.52
C ALA A 378 0.38 -5.07 -19.97
N CYS A 379 0.47 -4.84 -18.65
CA CYS A 379 -0.21 -3.74 -17.94
C CYS A 379 -1.74 -3.78 -18.03
N THR A 380 -2.30 -4.96 -18.25
CA THR A 380 -3.74 -5.19 -18.20
C THR A 380 -4.14 -5.58 -16.79
N LEU A 381 -5.32 -5.15 -16.35
CA LEU A 381 -5.86 -5.64 -15.08
C LEU A 381 -6.13 -7.13 -15.16
N ARG A 382 -5.66 -7.85 -14.17
CA ARG A 382 -5.95 -9.26 -14.02
C ARG A 382 -7.45 -9.42 -13.79
N GLY A 383 -8.08 -10.27 -14.62
CA GLY A 383 -9.53 -10.45 -14.60
C GLY A 383 -10.03 -11.23 -13.37
N ASP A 384 -9.15 -11.95 -12.70
CA ASP A 384 -9.47 -12.67 -11.47
C ASP A 384 -9.30 -11.74 -10.26
N ILE A 385 -10.42 -11.13 -9.86
CA ILE A 385 -10.45 -10.26 -8.69
C ILE A 385 -10.20 -11.03 -7.39
N ASP A 386 -10.50 -12.33 -7.35
CA ASP A 386 -10.24 -13.18 -6.19
C ASP A 386 -8.73 -13.31 -5.93
N ASP A 387 -7.93 -13.32 -6.98
CA ASP A 387 -6.47 -13.33 -6.89
C ASP A 387 -5.93 -12.10 -6.16
N TRP A 388 -6.53 -10.94 -6.30
CA TRP A 388 -6.05 -9.74 -5.57
C TRP A 388 -6.82 -9.44 -4.30
N LEU A 389 -8.12 -9.76 -4.23
CA LEU A 389 -8.87 -9.62 -2.98
C LEU A 389 -8.44 -10.64 -1.93
N TYR A 390 -8.10 -11.85 -2.37
CA TYR A 390 -7.86 -13.00 -1.48
C TYR A 390 -6.44 -13.54 -1.52
N SER A 391 -5.53 -12.97 -2.32
CA SER A 391 -4.13 -13.37 -2.42
C SER A 391 -3.27 -12.97 -1.19
N GLY A 392 -3.89 -12.87 -0.03
CA GLY A 392 -3.18 -12.77 1.25
C GLY A 392 -2.30 -14.00 1.50
N PRO A 393 -1.51 -14.01 2.58
CA PRO A 393 -0.70 -15.16 2.95
C PRO A 393 -1.57 -16.42 3.00
N ALA A 394 -1.13 -17.49 2.35
CA ALA A 394 -1.88 -18.76 2.29
C ALA A 394 -1.95 -19.48 3.63
N VAL A 395 -1.16 -19.09 4.60
CA VAL A 395 -1.23 -19.50 6.00
C VAL A 395 -1.83 -18.38 6.82
N PRO A 396 -2.69 -18.68 7.79
CA PRO A 396 -3.13 -17.69 8.76
C PRO A 396 -1.87 -17.02 9.30
N ALA A 397 -1.86 -15.69 9.29
CA ALA A 397 -0.75 -14.95 9.84
C ALA A 397 -0.50 -15.42 11.28
N SER A 398 0.29 -16.44 11.42
CA SER A 398 0.98 -16.70 12.67
C SER A 398 2.19 -15.76 12.62
N GLN A 399 2.58 -15.24 13.75
CA GLN A 399 3.81 -14.44 13.86
C GLN A 399 5.07 -15.21 13.37
N TYR A 400 4.92 -16.44 12.87
CA TYR A 400 6.01 -17.35 12.50
C TYR A 400 6.06 -17.72 11.03
N ALA A 401 4.91 -17.79 10.32
CA ALA A 401 4.88 -18.19 8.93
C ALA A 401 3.85 -17.36 8.14
N LEU A 402 4.26 -16.82 6.99
CA LEU A 402 3.39 -16.05 6.09
C LEU A 402 3.05 -16.82 4.81
N ASN A 403 3.99 -17.56 4.26
CA ASN A 403 3.81 -18.30 3.02
C ASN A 403 4.28 -19.75 3.16
N THR A 404 3.62 -20.65 2.43
CA THR A 404 4.17 -21.95 2.08
C THR A 404 5.09 -21.79 0.87
N PRO A 405 5.96 -22.77 0.54
CA PRO A 405 6.73 -22.75 -0.70
C PRO A 405 5.85 -22.53 -1.94
N GLN A 406 4.68 -23.18 -1.99
CA GLN A 406 3.74 -23.10 -3.13
C GLN A 406 3.11 -21.70 -3.25
N SER A 407 2.62 -21.14 -2.14
CA SER A 407 2.04 -19.79 -2.17
C SER A 407 3.10 -18.71 -2.46
N ARG A 408 4.34 -18.92 -1.99
CA ARG A 408 5.48 -18.07 -2.32
C ARG A 408 5.74 -18.07 -3.83
N ALA A 409 5.79 -19.26 -4.47
CA ALA A 409 5.99 -19.39 -5.90
C ALA A 409 4.89 -18.68 -6.71
N SER A 410 3.61 -18.93 -6.37
CA SER A 410 2.47 -18.28 -7.02
C SER A 410 2.51 -16.75 -6.89
N ARG A 411 2.83 -16.23 -5.70
CA ARG A 411 2.95 -14.78 -5.47
C ARG A 411 4.09 -14.16 -6.26
N TYR A 412 5.25 -14.82 -6.35
CA TYR A 412 6.35 -14.34 -7.16
C TYR A 412 6.03 -14.29 -8.65
N SER A 413 5.29 -15.27 -9.18
CA SER A 413 4.84 -15.24 -10.58
C SER A 413 4.02 -13.98 -10.87
N ASN A 414 3.06 -13.66 -9.99
CA ASN A 414 2.23 -12.45 -10.12
C ASN A 414 3.04 -11.16 -9.92
N TYR A 415 3.97 -11.17 -8.98
CA TYR A 415 4.86 -10.07 -8.68
C TYR A 415 5.79 -9.75 -9.86
N PHE A 416 6.39 -10.76 -10.49
CA PHE A 416 7.22 -10.58 -11.67
C PHE A 416 6.43 -10.04 -12.87
N ALA A 417 5.20 -10.51 -13.06
CA ALA A 417 4.32 -9.95 -14.08
C ALA A 417 4.07 -8.46 -13.83
N GLN A 418 3.81 -8.06 -12.59
CA GLN A 418 3.62 -6.65 -12.23
C GLN A 418 4.89 -5.81 -12.39
N ILE A 419 6.08 -6.35 -12.12
CA ILE A 419 7.35 -5.66 -12.41
C ILE A 419 7.54 -5.48 -13.91
N ARG A 420 7.19 -6.47 -14.74
CA ARG A 420 7.27 -6.32 -16.20
C ARG A 420 6.40 -5.17 -16.70
N CYS A 421 5.18 -5.03 -16.18
CA CYS A 421 4.35 -3.86 -16.44
C CYS A 421 5.00 -2.56 -15.93
N GLN A 422 5.47 -2.56 -14.70
CA GLN A 422 6.13 -1.40 -14.09
C GLN A 422 7.30 -0.89 -14.95
N GLN A 423 8.13 -1.78 -15.51
CA GLN A 423 9.24 -1.36 -16.37
C GLN A 423 8.75 -0.69 -17.66
N GLN A 424 7.64 -1.13 -18.24
CA GLN A 424 7.04 -0.43 -19.39
C GLN A 424 6.55 0.98 -19.03
N LEU A 425 5.98 1.14 -17.82
CA LEU A 425 5.56 2.45 -17.34
C LEU A 425 6.75 3.38 -17.07
N ILE A 426 7.84 2.85 -16.50
CA ILE A 426 9.09 3.60 -16.28
C ILE A 426 9.74 3.99 -17.61
N GLU A 427 9.70 3.15 -18.63
CA GLU A 427 10.19 3.48 -19.97
C GLU A 427 9.56 4.76 -20.52
N ARG A 428 8.24 4.96 -20.30
CA ARG A 428 7.56 6.19 -20.71
C ARG A 428 8.13 7.44 -20.04
N LEU A 429 8.59 7.32 -18.78
CA LEU A 429 9.24 8.43 -18.09
C LEU A 429 10.61 8.74 -18.71
N PHE A 430 11.35 7.73 -19.15
CA PHE A 430 12.60 7.92 -19.87
C PHE A 430 12.37 8.61 -21.22
N GLU A 431 11.35 8.15 -21.96
CA GLU A 431 10.97 8.80 -23.22
C GLU A 431 10.51 10.25 -23.02
N ALA A 432 9.83 10.57 -21.93
CA ALA A 432 9.47 11.94 -21.58
C ALA A 432 10.71 12.83 -21.35
N LEU A 433 11.72 12.33 -20.64
CA LEU A 433 13.01 13.03 -20.45
C LEU A 433 13.79 13.16 -21.76
N LYS A 434 13.74 12.16 -22.65
CA LYS A 434 14.34 12.23 -24.00
C LYS A 434 13.64 13.31 -24.83
N ALA A 435 12.32 13.36 -24.81
CA ALA A 435 11.53 14.37 -25.52
C ALA A 435 11.82 15.79 -25.01
N ALA A 436 12.08 15.97 -23.72
CA ALA A 436 12.53 17.24 -23.13
C ALA A 436 14.00 17.59 -23.45
N GLY A 437 14.76 16.69 -24.09
CA GLY A 437 16.19 16.88 -24.36
C GLY A 437 17.08 16.72 -23.10
N MET A 438 16.52 16.26 -22.00
CA MET A 438 17.23 16.22 -20.70
C MET A 438 17.89 14.87 -20.41
N TRP A 439 17.54 13.80 -21.12
CA TRP A 439 17.99 12.44 -20.84
C TRP A 439 19.51 12.28 -20.76
N ARG A 440 20.25 12.91 -21.68
CA ARG A 440 21.71 12.73 -21.79
C ARG A 440 22.41 13.05 -20.48
N ASP A 441 22.06 14.18 -19.87
CA ASP A 441 22.73 14.72 -18.69
C ASP A 441 21.98 14.45 -17.39
N ALA A 442 20.80 13.82 -17.45
CA ALA A 442 20.00 13.53 -16.26
C ALA A 442 20.69 12.58 -15.29
N ILE A 443 20.53 12.84 -14.00
CA ILE A 443 20.80 11.92 -12.93
C ILE A 443 19.48 11.16 -12.66
N VAL A 444 19.49 9.84 -12.83
CA VAL A 444 18.30 9.00 -12.58
C VAL A 444 18.66 7.95 -11.54
N VAL A 445 17.98 8.00 -10.40
CA VAL A 445 18.09 7.04 -9.30
C VAL A 445 16.77 6.27 -9.20
N ILE A 446 16.83 4.96 -9.28
CA ILE A 446 15.66 4.09 -9.15
C ILE A 446 16.01 2.99 -8.15
N HIS A 447 15.21 2.86 -7.11
CA HIS A 447 15.43 1.80 -6.13
C HIS A 447 14.12 1.39 -5.43
N GLY A 448 14.11 0.22 -4.77
CA GLY A 448 13.07 -0.12 -3.81
C GLY A 448 13.38 0.45 -2.43
N ASP A 449 12.37 0.52 -1.60
CA ASP A 449 12.52 0.88 -0.18
C ASP A 449 12.93 -0.33 0.67
N HIS A 450 12.50 -1.51 0.30
CA HIS A 450 12.87 -2.82 0.87
C HIS A 450 12.59 -3.94 -0.14
N GLY A 451 12.65 -5.21 0.29
CA GLY A 451 12.42 -6.37 -0.56
C GLY A 451 10.93 -6.64 -0.81
N SER A 452 10.64 -7.75 -1.49
CA SER A 452 9.29 -8.13 -1.96
C SER A 452 8.27 -8.44 -0.87
N ARG A 453 8.69 -8.64 0.38
CA ARG A 453 7.85 -9.15 1.49
C ARG A 453 7.18 -10.51 1.24
N ILE A 454 7.61 -11.26 0.23
CA ILE A 454 7.08 -12.60 -0.06
C ILE A 454 7.86 -13.64 0.77
N VAL A 455 8.05 -13.35 2.04
CA VAL A 455 8.82 -14.17 3.00
C VAL A 455 8.02 -15.39 3.45
N GLN A 456 8.72 -16.46 3.83
CA GLN A 456 8.11 -17.59 4.54
C GLN A 456 8.00 -17.29 6.04
N HIS A 457 9.04 -16.69 6.63
CA HIS A 457 9.05 -16.29 8.03
C HIS A 457 9.15 -14.77 8.14
N LEU A 458 8.26 -14.18 8.92
CA LEU A 458 8.26 -12.74 9.14
C LEU A 458 9.57 -12.29 9.83
N PRO A 459 10.24 -11.24 9.36
CA PRO A 459 11.49 -10.75 9.95
C PRO A 459 11.23 -9.94 11.24
N VAL A 460 10.85 -10.66 12.29
CA VAL A 460 10.63 -10.15 13.66
C VAL A 460 11.58 -10.83 14.64
N PRO A 461 11.89 -10.23 15.79
CA PRO A 461 12.83 -10.81 16.76
C PRO A 461 12.46 -12.22 17.21
N ALA A 462 11.16 -12.51 17.35
CA ALA A 462 10.66 -13.85 17.73
C ALA A 462 11.00 -14.94 16.70
N ASN A 463 11.27 -14.55 15.45
CA ASN A 463 11.65 -15.47 14.36
C ASN A 463 13.16 -15.48 14.07
N ALA A 464 13.96 -14.69 14.76
CA ALA A 464 15.38 -14.48 14.41
C ALA A 464 16.16 -15.78 14.18
N ALA A 465 15.90 -16.82 15.00
CA ALA A 465 16.55 -18.13 14.89
C ALA A 465 16.01 -19.00 13.71
N ARG A 466 14.88 -18.61 13.09
CA ARG A 466 14.22 -19.35 12.00
C ARG A 466 14.43 -18.68 10.64
N LEU A 467 14.87 -17.42 10.63
CA LEU A 467 15.07 -16.68 9.39
C LEU A 467 16.12 -17.37 8.53
N THR A 468 15.73 -17.71 7.34
CA THR A 468 16.62 -18.27 6.32
C THR A 468 17.29 -17.15 5.50
N ALA A 469 18.34 -17.47 4.76
CA ALA A 469 18.94 -16.53 3.81
C ALA A 469 17.92 -16.08 2.76
N THR A 470 16.97 -16.93 2.40
CA THR A 470 15.85 -16.61 1.49
C THR A 470 14.91 -15.58 2.10
N ASP A 471 14.49 -15.77 3.36
CA ASP A 471 13.64 -14.79 4.06
C ASP A 471 14.31 -13.41 4.15
N LEU A 472 15.61 -13.38 4.44
CA LEU A 472 16.38 -12.14 4.50
C LEU A 472 16.48 -11.45 3.12
N ARG A 473 16.67 -12.21 2.04
CA ARG A 473 16.68 -11.65 0.67
C ARG A 473 15.31 -11.12 0.29
N ASP A 474 14.24 -11.90 0.50
CA ASP A 474 12.87 -11.48 0.21
C ASP A 474 12.46 -10.22 1.00
N ALA A 475 13.01 -10.04 2.21
CA ALA A 475 12.67 -8.93 3.08
C ALA A 475 13.51 -7.67 2.82
N PHE A 476 14.80 -7.82 2.58
CA PHE A 476 15.76 -6.70 2.66
C PHE A 476 16.51 -6.42 1.37
N SER A 477 16.66 -7.40 0.43
CA SER A 477 17.30 -7.12 -0.85
C SER A 477 16.41 -6.19 -1.69
N THR A 478 16.99 -5.11 -2.19
CA THR A 478 16.22 -4.11 -2.93
C THR A 478 16.94 -3.66 -4.19
N LEU A 479 16.19 -3.34 -5.24
CA LEU A 479 16.74 -2.76 -6.45
C LEU A 479 17.51 -1.48 -6.11
N PHE A 480 18.65 -1.27 -6.78
CA PHE A 480 19.28 0.03 -6.87
C PHE A 480 19.95 0.20 -8.24
N ALA A 481 19.39 1.11 -9.04
CA ALA A 481 19.84 1.44 -10.38
C ALA A 481 20.17 2.93 -10.44
N LEU A 482 21.38 3.26 -10.91
CA LEU A 482 21.86 4.63 -11.03
C LEU A 482 22.32 4.91 -12.46
N ARG A 483 21.82 5.97 -13.04
CA ARG A 483 22.34 6.55 -14.28
C ARG A 483 22.72 8.01 -14.02
N ALA A 484 23.96 8.35 -14.33
CA ALA A 484 24.44 9.73 -14.26
C ALA A 484 25.61 9.94 -15.24
N PRO A 485 25.89 11.17 -15.67
CA PRO A 485 27.06 11.47 -16.47
C PRO A 485 28.35 10.95 -15.82
N GLY A 486 29.20 10.31 -16.61
CA GLY A 486 30.46 9.74 -16.13
C GLY A 486 30.36 8.40 -15.39
N ILE A 487 29.15 7.88 -15.13
CA ILE A 487 28.94 6.56 -14.55
C ILE A 487 28.81 5.50 -15.65
N ALA A 488 29.76 4.56 -15.71
CA ALA A 488 29.70 3.47 -16.67
C ALA A 488 28.54 2.53 -16.33
N PRO A 489 27.73 2.07 -17.31
CA PRO A 489 26.68 1.08 -17.11
C PRO A 489 27.25 -0.29 -16.75
N GLY A 490 26.40 -1.17 -16.23
CA GLY A 490 26.76 -2.55 -15.89
C GLY A 490 26.34 -2.92 -14.50
N VAL A 491 26.77 -4.09 -14.04
CA VAL A 491 26.45 -4.65 -12.73
C VAL A 491 27.64 -4.52 -11.79
N VAL A 492 27.40 -4.09 -10.57
CA VAL A 492 28.40 -3.96 -9.50
C VAL A 492 27.91 -4.70 -8.26
N ASN A 493 28.81 -5.41 -7.62
CA ASN A 493 28.56 -6.06 -6.34
C ASN A 493 29.29 -5.29 -5.23
N GLY A 494 28.89 -5.42 -3.99
CA GLY A 494 29.56 -4.75 -2.87
C GLY A 494 28.74 -4.57 -1.61
N ASN A 495 27.59 -5.28 -1.47
CA ASN A 495 26.75 -5.33 -0.25
C ASN A 495 26.56 -3.98 0.43
N ARG A 496 25.83 -3.10 -0.21
CA ARG A 496 25.71 -1.72 0.26
C ARG A 496 24.27 -1.39 0.64
N PRO A 497 24.07 -0.78 1.80
CA PRO A 497 22.76 -0.23 2.14
C PRO A 497 22.41 0.94 1.22
N ILE A 498 21.10 1.05 0.91
CA ILE A 498 20.60 2.08 -0.04
C ILE A 498 20.92 3.50 0.40
N GLN A 499 21.06 3.76 1.71
CA GLN A 499 21.45 5.07 2.25
C GLN A 499 22.85 5.48 1.73
N SER A 500 23.82 4.56 1.78
CA SER A 500 25.17 4.80 1.27
C SER A 500 25.21 4.95 -0.23
N LEU A 501 24.35 4.20 -0.96
CA LEU A 501 24.27 4.29 -2.41
C LEU A 501 23.63 5.61 -2.86
N LEU A 502 22.55 6.04 -2.20
CA LEU A 502 21.89 7.32 -2.48
C LEU A 502 22.84 8.48 -2.18
N GLY A 503 23.51 8.48 -1.02
CA GLY A 503 24.48 9.52 -0.69
C GLY A 503 25.55 9.65 -1.77
N ARG A 504 26.14 8.53 -2.22
CA ARG A 504 27.11 8.52 -3.31
C ARG A 504 26.54 9.03 -4.63
N ALA A 505 25.28 8.66 -4.96
CA ALA A 505 24.62 9.07 -6.21
C ALA A 505 24.47 10.59 -6.32
N ILE A 506 24.26 11.27 -5.19
CA ILE A 506 24.06 12.73 -5.12
C ILE A 506 25.27 13.48 -4.52
N GLY A 507 26.39 12.78 -4.25
CA GLY A 507 27.61 13.41 -3.73
C GLY A 507 27.52 13.87 -2.27
N ILE A 508 26.76 13.13 -1.44
CA ILE A 508 26.75 13.27 0.01
C ILE A 508 27.59 12.14 0.61
N GLU A 509 28.52 12.51 1.49
CA GLU A 509 29.28 11.53 2.25
C GLU A 509 28.43 10.93 3.36
N VAL A 510 28.26 9.61 3.32
CA VAL A 510 27.54 8.84 4.34
C VAL A 510 28.56 8.00 5.10
N PRO A 511 28.57 8.04 6.43
CA PRO A 511 29.48 7.21 7.24
C PRO A 511 29.34 5.72 6.87
N PRO A 512 30.42 4.93 7.00
CA PRO A 512 30.36 3.49 6.75
C PRO A 512 29.29 2.82 7.63
N ILE A 513 28.37 2.10 7.01
CA ILE A 513 27.31 1.37 7.68
C ILE A 513 27.72 -0.10 7.79
N ALA A 514 27.66 -0.65 9.00
CA ALA A 514 27.96 -2.06 9.22
C ALA A 514 26.88 -2.95 8.56
N PRO A 515 27.25 -4.13 7.99
CA PRO A 515 26.28 -5.02 7.34
C PRO A 515 25.34 -5.66 8.38
N ARG A 516 24.16 -5.08 8.49
CA ARG A 516 23.10 -5.48 9.41
C ARG A 516 21.73 -5.14 8.84
N VAL A 517 20.69 -5.72 9.44
CA VAL A 517 19.29 -5.32 9.25
C VAL A 517 18.61 -5.21 10.60
N TYR A 518 17.45 -4.58 10.62
CA TYR A 518 16.66 -4.40 11.83
C TYR A 518 15.36 -5.19 11.77
N LEU A 519 15.14 -6.01 12.80
CA LEU A 519 13.90 -6.73 13.02
C LEU A 519 13.00 -5.90 13.94
N ARG A 520 11.76 -5.64 13.54
CA ARG A 520 10.83 -4.84 14.33
C ARG A 520 10.01 -5.73 15.25
N SER A 521 10.02 -5.45 16.55
CA SER A 521 9.16 -6.11 17.53
C SER A 521 7.71 -5.62 17.46
N ASP A 522 6.77 -6.35 18.06
CA ASP A 522 5.35 -5.95 18.17
C ASP A 522 5.17 -4.61 18.92
N GLY A 523 6.07 -4.29 19.84
CA GLY A 523 6.13 -3.00 20.53
C GLY A 523 6.81 -1.87 19.75
N GLY A 524 7.20 -2.10 18.48
CA GLY A 524 7.81 -1.11 17.61
C GLY A 524 9.32 -0.95 17.73
N ALA A 525 9.96 -1.57 18.73
CA ALA A 525 11.42 -1.52 18.90
C ALA A 525 12.15 -2.24 17.76
N LEU A 526 13.29 -1.70 17.34
CA LEU A 526 14.17 -2.28 16.34
C LEU A 526 15.30 -3.05 17.00
N VAL A 527 15.47 -4.31 16.61
CA VAL A 527 16.52 -5.20 17.11
C VAL A 527 17.48 -5.52 15.97
N THR A 528 18.76 -5.27 16.19
CA THR A 528 19.80 -5.52 15.19
C THR A 528 19.95 -7.02 14.91
N HIS A 529 19.97 -7.38 13.64
CA HIS A 529 20.28 -8.72 13.15
C HIS A 529 21.43 -8.66 12.15
N ARG A 530 22.50 -9.42 12.41
CA ARG A 530 23.66 -9.47 11.50
C ARG A 530 23.31 -10.26 10.25
N LEU A 531 23.73 -9.75 9.11
CA LEU A 531 23.56 -10.46 7.86
C LEU A 531 24.49 -11.69 7.79
N PRO A 532 24.00 -12.86 7.36
CA PRO A 532 24.82 -14.05 7.19
C PRO A 532 25.94 -13.79 6.18
N ARG A 533 27.14 -14.35 6.42
CA ARG A 533 28.25 -14.28 5.46
C ARG A 533 27.88 -14.84 4.09
N SER A 534 27.03 -15.88 4.02
CA SER A 534 26.52 -16.47 2.79
C SER A 534 25.66 -15.53 1.96
N TRP A 535 25.02 -14.53 2.58
CA TRP A 535 24.31 -13.50 1.83
C TRP A 535 25.28 -12.48 1.21
N LEU A 536 26.41 -12.24 1.87
CA LEU A 536 27.48 -11.36 1.44
C LEU A 536 28.47 -12.06 0.47
N ALA A 537 28.54 -13.38 0.48
CA ALA A 537 29.63 -14.17 -0.13
C ALA A 537 29.37 -14.62 -1.57
N ARG A 538 28.31 -14.20 -2.24
CA ARG A 538 28.23 -14.38 -3.71
C ARG A 538 29.35 -13.66 -4.46
N SER A 539 30.11 -12.82 -3.78
CA SER A 539 31.27 -12.12 -4.35
C SER A 539 32.56 -12.95 -4.41
N ALA A 540 32.67 -14.08 -3.69
CA ALA A 540 33.90 -14.85 -3.64
C ALA A 540 34.02 -15.96 -4.70
N ASP A 541 32.88 -16.48 -5.20
CA ASP A 541 32.83 -17.56 -6.21
C ASP A 541 32.19 -17.11 -7.54
N GLY A 542 31.99 -15.79 -7.70
CA GLY A 542 31.46 -15.23 -8.91
C GLY A 542 32.50 -15.23 -10.02
N GLU A 543 32.31 -16.07 -11.04
CA GLU A 543 32.84 -15.74 -12.36
C GLU A 543 32.55 -14.26 -12.65
N PRO A 544 33.52 -13.51 -13.19
CA PRO A 544 33.25 -12.14 -13.61
C PRO A 544 32.04 -12.17 -14.54
N VAL A 545 30.98 -11.48 -14.18
CA VAL A 545 29.82 -11.31 -15.06
C VAL A 545 30.36 -10.80 -16.38
N ARG A 546 30.36 -11.68 -17.40
CA ARG A 546 30.82 -11.33 -18.74
C ARG A 546 30.05 -10.07 -19.14
N ALA A 547 30.78 -9.02 -19.45
CA ALA A 547 30.19 -7.85 -20.07
C ALA A 547 29.36 -8.33 -21.26
N VAL A 548 28.03 -8.17 -21.18
CA VAL A 548 27.16 -8.48 -22.29
C VAL A 548 27.58 -7.55 -23.41
N PRO A 549 28.02 -8.06 -24.57
CA PRO A 549 28.41 -7.21 -25.69
C PRO A 549 27.19 -6.38 -26.07
N VAL A 550 27.27 -5.08 -25.93
CA VAL A 550 26.26 -4.19 -26.48
C VAL A 550 26.36 -4.32 -27.99
N ALA A 551 25.41 -5.02 -28.61
CA ALA A 551 25.25 -5.03 -30.05
C ALA A 551 25.10 -3.57 -30.49
N ARG A 552 26.06 -3.08 -31.26
CA ARG A 552 25.97 -1.77 -31.92
C ARG A 552 24.95 -1.94 -33.06
N HIS A 553 23.80 -1.31 -32.93
CA HIS A 553 22.90 -0.99 -34.01
C HIS A 553 22.88 0.51 -34.26
#